data_4486faaa5eac65bc0dc3d7a12542d6ae
#
_entry.id   4486faaa5eac65bc0dc3d7a12542d6ae
#
_cell.length_a   1.000
_cell.length_b   1.000
_cell.length_c   1.000
_cell.angle_alpha   90.00
_cell.angle_beta   90.00
_cell.angle_gamma   90.00
#
_symmetry.space_group_name_H-M   'P 1'
#
loop_
_entity.id
_entity.type
_entity.pdbx_description
1 polymer ?
#
loop_
_entity_poly.entity_id
_entity_poly.type
_entity_poly.pdbx_seq_one_letter_code
_entity_poly.pdbx_strand_id
1 'polypeptide(L)'
;LEVIANAQGYVAFDTETTCLYPRDGYVLGVSISYKPKHGRYISTDALDEENIALLQQIADTYTIIFHNMKFDYKMMAYHLGIKFNRAKVHDTMVMHYALDENDGHGLKALALKYTTYGDYDSELDTFKKSYCAEHGIKVEDFTYDFIPFDIISTYAAIDTAVTFELFQKFWPVIQKNAKILWVYNELLIKGTLFLMDMEEVGIPIDKERMQQADEFLDKWILEAKKEIYTFPEVHLFEKDSGGIFNPNSVQQLRKVLFDYVGLEHTGKKTATGAISTDAEVLEELSE
;
A
#
# COMPACT_ATOMS: atom_id res chain seq x y z
N LEU A 1 -29.45 2.13 -9.14
CA LEU A 1 -30.87 2.34 -8.75
C LEU A 1 -31.25 1.61 -7.47
N GLU A 2 -30.88 0.32 -7.31
CA GLU A 2 -31.20 -0.48 -6.11
C GLU A 2 -30.72 0.21 -4.81
N VAL A 3 -29.48 0.73 -4.81
CA VAL A 3 -28.88 1.44 -3.67
C VAL A 3 -29.66 2.71 -3.33
N ILE A 4 -29.98 3.51 -4.34
CA ILE A 4 -30.72 4.76 -4.17
C ILE A 4 -32.13 4.50 -3.57
N ALA A 5 -32.74 3.38 -3.93
CA ALA A 5 -34.07 3.03 -3.46
C ALA A 5 -34.08 2.46 -2.02
N ASN A 6 -33.00 1.81 -1.56
CA ASN A 6 -33.03 0.95 -0.38
C ASN A 6 -32.00 1.30 0.71
N ALA A 7 -30.99 2.13 0.42
CA ALA A 7 -29.97 2.48 1.43
C ALA A 7 -30.57 3.33 2.58
N GLN A 8 -30.12 3.06 3.80
CA GLN A 8 -30.62 3.73 5.01
C GLN A 8 -29.52 4.64 5.61
N GLY A 9 -29.17 5.69 4.87
CA GLY A 9 -28.24 6.72 5.34
C GLY A 9 -26.76 6.46 5.11
N TYR A 10 -26.33 5.20 4.94
CA TYR A 10 -24.92 4.81 4.80
C TYR A 10 -24.70 3.90 3.61
N VAL A 11 -23.61 4.11 2.88
CA VAL A 11 -23.17 3.27 1.74
C VAL A 11 -21.67 3.09 1.79
N ALA A 12 -21.18 1.86 1.72
CA ALA A 12 -19.76 1.57 1.60
C ALA A 12 -19.34 1.57 0.14
N PHE A 13 -18.19 2.17 -0.15
CA PHE A 13 -17.51 2.17 -1.44
C PHE A 13 -16.11 1.59 -1.30
N ASP A 14 -15.66 0.94 -2.39
CA ASP A 14 -14.31 0.46 -2.56
C ASP A 14 -13.98 0.41 -4.06
N THR A 15 -12.71 0.45 -4.44
CA THR A 15 -12.26 0.45 -5.84
C THR A 15 -11.21 -0.61 -6.09
N GLU A 16 -11.35 -1.32 -7.21
CA GLU A 16 -10.29 -2.15 -7.76
C GLU A 16 -9.54 -1.38 -8.83
N THR A 17 -8.22 -1.45 -8.82
CA THR A 17 -7.37 -0.60 -9.66
C THR A 17 -6.16 -1.37 -10.17
N THR A 18 -5.54 -0.86 -11.23
CA THR A 18 -4.29 -1.43 -11.78
C THR A 18 -3.04 -1.04 -11.00
N CYS A 19 -3.11 0.03 -10.18
CA CYS A 19 -1.95 0.52 -9.41
C CYS A 19 -2.37 1.25 -8.14
N LEU A 20 -1.37 1.63 -7.32
CA LEU A 20 -1.59 2.32 -6.05
C LEU A 20 -1.75 3.85 -6.17
N TYR A 21 -1.34 4.44 -7.30
CA TYR A 21 -1.36 5.88 -7.50
C TYR A 21 -2.29 6.24 -8.66
N PRO A 22 -3.22 7.21 -8.47
CA PRO A 22 -4.21 7.56 -9.49
C PRO A 22 -3.61 7.97 -10.85
N ARG A 23 -2.39 8.54 -10.84
CA ARG A 23 -1.73 9.02 -12.06
C ARG A 23 -1.00 7.93 -12.85
N ASP A 24 -0.81 6.75 -12.25
CA ASP A 24 0.00 5.67 -12.83
C ASP A 24 -0.85 4.52 -13.38
N GLY A 25 -2.15 4.56 -13.20
CA GLY A 25 -3.07 3.52 -13.65
C GLY A 25 -4.52 3.98 -13.75
N TYR A 26 -5.46 3.04 -13.66
CA TYR A 26 -6.89 3.32 -13.82
C TYR A 26 -7.75 2.43 -12.91
N VAL A 27 -9.02 2.81 -12.75
CA VAL A 27 -10.03 2.08 -11.99
C VAL A 27 -10.58 0.94 -12.84
N LEU A 28 -10.48 -0.29 -12.36
CA LEU A 28 -11.05 -1.50 -12.96
C LEU A 28 -12.55 -1.65 -12.66
N GLY A 29 -12.96 -1.09 -11.54
CA GLY A 29 -14.36 -1.07 -11.15
C GLY A 29 -14.56 -0.49 -9.75
N VAL A 30 -15.82 -0.29 -9.42
CA VAL A 30 -16.29 0.21 -8.12
C VAL A 30 -17.18 -0.83 -7.49
N SER A 31 -16.97 -1.12 -6.23
CA SER A 31 -17.87 -1.95 -5.45
C SER A 31 -18.67 -1.13 -4.43
N ILE A 32 -19.90 -1.58 -4.15
CA ILE A 32 -20.86 -0.86 -3.32
C ILE A 32 -21.57 -1.83 -2.38
N SER A 33 -21.75 -1.41 -1.13
CA SER A 33 -22.61 -2.10 -0.17
C SER A 33 -23.43 -1.09 0.65
N TYR A 34 -24.71 -1.39 0.87
CA TYR A 34 -25.62 -0.57 1.68
C TYR A 34 -26.31 -1.37 2.79
N LYS A 35 -25.96 -2.65 2.93
CA LYS A 35 -26.44 -3.53 3.99
C LYS A 35 -25.47 -4.71 4.18
N PRO A 36 -25.45 -5.36 5.36
CA PRO A 36 -24.59 -6.52 5.60
C PRO A 36 -24.82 -7.65 4.58
N LYS A 37 -23.74 -8.35 4.25
CA LYS A 37 -23.74 -9.50 3.34
C LYS A 37 -24.28 -9.19 1.94
N HIS A 38 -24.16 -7.94 1.50
CA HIS A 38 -24.65 -7.50 0.21
C HIS A 38 -23.67 -6.51 -0.42
N GLY A 39 -22.76 -7.01 -1.23
CA GLY A 39 -21.87 -6.22 -2.08
C GLY A 39 -22.27 -6.35 -3.55
N ARG A 40 -21.96 -5.34 -4.34
CA ARG A 40 -22.09 -5.30 -5.80
C ARG A 40 -20.86 -4.70 -6.41
N TYR A 41 -20.33 -5.32 -7.44
CA TYR A 41 -19.23 -4.79 -8.23
C TYR A 41 -19.75 -4.27 -9.57
N ILE A 42 -19.25 -3.13 -9.97
CA ILE A 42 -19.54 -2.44 -11.23
C ILE A 42 -18.21 -2.32 -11.97
N SER A 43 -18.03 -3.09 -13.03
CA SER A 43 -16.83 -3.02 -13.87
C SER A 43 -16.73 -1.66 -14.57
N THR A 44 -15.50 -1.25 -14.87
CA THR A 44 -15.21 -0.02 -15.62
C THR A 44 -15.97 0.03 -16.96
N ASP A 45 -16.20 -1.10 -17.61
CA ASP A 45 -16.98 -1.17 -18.87
C ASP A 45 -18.42 -0.71 -18.71
N ALA A 46 -18.95 -0.76 -17.49
CA ALA A 46 -20.29 -0.28 -17.15
C ALA A 46 -20.29 1.11 -16.51
N LEU A 47 -19.14 1.77 -16.37
CA LEU A 47 -19.01 3.11 -15.77
C LEU A 47 -19.12 4.19 -16.86
N ASP A 48 -20.23 4.21 -17.59
CA ASP A 48 -20.59 5.27 -18.50
C ASP A 48 -21.05 6.55 -17.75
N GLU A 49 -21.31 7.63 -18.49
CA GLU A 49 -21.73 8.92 -17.90
C GLU A 49 -23.01 8.81 -17.05
N GLU A 50 -23.97 7.97 -17.45
CA GLU A 50 -25.22 7.78 -16.71
C GLU A 50 -24.95 7.05 -15.37
N ASN A 51 -24.19 6.00 -15.40
CA ASN A 51 -23.85 5.25 -14.20
C ASN A 51 -22.91 6.03 -13.25
N ILE A 52 -21.98 6.82 -13.78
CA ILE A 52 -21.17 7.75 -12.97
C ILE A 52 -22.07 8.82 -12.32
N ALA A 53 -23.08 9.34 -13.03
CA ALA A 53 -24.03 10.28 -12.44
C ALA A 53 -24.85 9.64 -11.31
N LEU A 54 -25.22 8.35 -11.43
CA LEU A 54 -25.87 7.61 -10.34
C LEU A 54 -24.95 7.41 -9.14
N LEU A 55 -23.64 7.14 -9.35
CA LEU A 55 -22.66 7.08 -8.27
C LEU A 55 -22.51 8.44 -7.58
N GLN A 56 -22.47 9.54 -8.33
CA GLN A 56 -22.45 10.88 -7.77
C GLN A 56 -23.72 11.16 -6.93
N GLN A 57 -24.89 10.77 -7.43
CA GLN A 57 -26.13 10.92 -6.67
C GLN A 57 -26.11 10.16 -5.34
N ILE A 58 -25.50 8.96 -5.32
CA ILE A 58 -25.29 8.19 -4.09
C ILE A 58 -24.35 8.96 -3.15
N ALA A 59 -23.23 9.47 -3.65
CA ALA A 59 -22.23 10.22 -2.87
C ALA A 59 -22.81 11.53 -2.29
N ASP A 60 -23.73 12.19 -2.99
CA ASP A 60 -24.41 13.40 -2.53
C ASP A 60 -25.47 13.10 -1.45
N THR A 61 -26.16 11.98 -1.60
CA THR A 61 -27.33 11.64 -0.77
C THR A 61 -26.92 11.01 0.56
N TYR A 62 -26.00 10.04 0.52
CA TYR A 62 -25.64 9.18 1.65
C TYR A 62 -24.33 9.59 2.31
N THR A 63 -24.12 9.09 3.52
CA THR A 63 -22.80 9.09 4.16
C THR A 63 -22.01 7.92 3.62
N ILE A 64 -20.83 8.21 3.10
CA ILE A 64 -19.99 7.21 2.43
C ILE A 64 -18.98 6.63 3.42
N ILE A 65 -18.86 5.31 3.39
CA ILE A 65 -17.96 4.55 4.23
C ILE A 65 -16.88 3.94 3.34
N PHE A 66 -15.63 4.08 3.76
CA PHE A 66 -14.47 3.47 3.13
C PHE A 66 -13.70 2.61 4.15
N HIS A 67 -12.77 1.84 3.62
CA HIS A 67 -11.68 1.27 4.39
C HIS A 67 -10.35 1.72 3.80
N ASN A 68 -9.58 2.56 4.52
CA ASN A 68 -8.45 3.32 3.97
C ASN A 68 -8.90 4.37 2.94
N MET A 69 -9.80 5.25 3.37
CA MET A 69 -10.51 6.26 2.57
C MET A 69 -9.62 7.01 1.57
N LYS A 70 -8.39 7.34 1.92
CA LYS A 70 -7.50 8.14 1.06
C LYS A 70 -7.29 7.50 -0.32
N PHE A 71 -7.28 6.18 -0.39
CA PHE A 71 -7.09 5.45 -1.64
C PHE A 71 -8.31 5.60 -2.55
N ASP A 72 -9.44 5.07 -2.12
CA ASP A 72 -10.66 5.02 -2.95
C ASP A 72 -11.20 6.40 -3.28
N TYR A 73 -11.17 7.31 -2.31
CA TYR A 73 -11.58 8.70 -2.52
C TYR A 73 -10.79 9.36 -3.66
N LYS A 74 -9.46 9.21 -3.67
CA LYS A 74 -8.60 9.78 -4.72
C LYS A 74 -8.83 9.09 -6.07
N MET A 75 -8.94 7.75 -6.09
CA MET A 75 -9.19 7.00 -7.31
C MET A 75 -10.52 7.40 -7.96
N MET A 76 -11.61 7.46 -7.20
CA MET A 76 -12.92 7.86 -7.70
C MET A 76 -12.97 9.34 -8.11
N ALA A 77 -12.32 10.23 -7.36
CA ALA A 77 -12.28 11.65 -7.71
C ALA A 77 -11.47 11.90 -8.99
N TYR A 78 -10.33 11.24 -9.15
CA TYR A 78 -9.44 11.43 -10.29
C TYR A 78 -9.98 10.81 -11.59
N HIS A 79 -10.43 9.54 -11.53
CA HIS A 79 -10.82 8.80 -12.72
C HIS A 79 -12.29 8.97 -13.10
N LEU A 80 -13.17 9.12 -12.09
CA LEU A 80 -14.61 9.18 -12.31
C LEU A 80 -15.19 10.58 -12.07
N GLY A 81 -14.39 11.52 -11.60
CA GLY A 81 -14.85 12.88 -11.28
C GLY A 81 -15.81 12.96 -10.08
N ILE A 82 -15.94 11.89 -9.29
CA ILE A 82 -16.86 11.83 -8.14
C ILE A 82 -16.40 12.81 -7.06
N LYS A 83 -17.33 13.63 -6.59
CA LYS A 83 -17.12 14.58 -5.51
C LYS A 83 -17.83 14.09 -4.26
N PHE A 84 -17.07 13.96 -3.18
CA PHE A 84 -17.59 13.53 -1.88
C PHE A 84 -17.81 14.71 -0.94
N ASN A 85 -18.88 14.66 -0.18
CA ASN A 85 -19.08 15.60 0.93
C ASN A 85 -18.19 15.18 2.10
N ARG A 86 -17.13 15.94 2.36
CA ARG A 86 -16.14 15.68 3.40
C ARG A 86 -16.72 15.60 4.82
N ALA A 87 -17.91 16.17 5.05
CA ALA A 87 -18.63 16.04 6.31
C ALA A 87 -19.44 14.75 6.43
N LYS A 88 -19.55 13.98 5.34
CA LYS A 88 -20.34 12.75 5.24
C LYS A 88 -19.47 11.57 4.80
N VAL A 89 -18.26 11.45 5.34
CA VAL A 89 -17.37 10.31 5.06
C VAL A 89 -16.93 9.64 6.35
N HIS A 90 -16.76 8.34 6.30
CA HIS A 90 -16.21 7.52 7.36
C HIS A 90 -15.14 6.57 6.82
N ASP A 91 -14.21 6.18 7.71
CA ASP A 91 -13.13 5.23 7.41
C ASP A 91 -13.06 4.18 8.51
N THR A 92 -13.31 2.92 8.16
CA THR A 92 -13.34 1.80 9.13
C THR A 92 -11.95 1.41 9.61
N MET A 93 -10.88 1.65 8.83
CA MET A 93 -9.49 1.50 9.28
C MET A 93 -9.19 2.50 10.42
N VAL A 94 -9.54 3.76 10.20
CA VAL A 94 -9.35 4.85 11.18
C VAL A 94 -10.27 4.65 12.41
N MET A 95 -11.49 4.10 12.23
CA MET A 95 -12.35 3.72 13.33
C MET A 95 -11.71 2.66 14.22
N HIS A 96 -11.15 1.62 13.62
CA HIS A 96 -10.50 0.56 14.38
C HIS A 96 -9.27 1.08 15.11
N TYR A 97 -8.45 1.93 14.45
CA TYR A 97 -7.32 2.58 15.10
C TYR A 97 -7.76 3.41 16.34
N ALA A 98 -8.87 4.12 16.25
CA ALA A 98 -9.39 4.88 17.38
C ALA A 98 -9.89 3.99 18.57
N LEU A 99 -10.20 2.74 18.30
CA LEU A 99 -10.65 1.77 19.30
C LEU A 99 -9.50 0.94 19.89
N ASP A 100 -8.48 0.62 19.09
CA ASP A 100 -7.33 -0.20 19.48
C ASP A 100 -6.14 0.14 18.57
N GLU A 101 -5.27 1.04 19.01
CA GLU A 101 -4.10 1.50 18.26
C GLU A 101 -2.97 0.47 18.15
N ASN A 102 -3.01 -0.62 18.92
CA ASN A 102 -1.95 -1.62 18.97
C ASN A 102 -2.19 -2.83 18.05
N ASP A 103 -3.37 -2.93 17.45
CA ASP A 103 -3.74 -4.06 16.59
C ASP A 103 -3.56 -3.73 15.10
N GLY A 104 -3.60 -4.76 14.24
CA GLY A 104 -3.60 -4.57 12.79
C GLY A 104 -4.95 -4.02 12.29
N HIS A 105 -4.90 -3.06 11.35
CA HIS A 105 -6.10 -2.37 10.85
C HIS A 105 -6.47 -2.75 9.41
N GLY A 106 -5.76 -3.69 8.79
CA GLY A 106 -6.05 -4.12 7.42
C GLY A 106 -7.38 -4.86 7.31
N LEU A 107 -8.11 -4.63 6.20
CA LEU A 107 -9.48 -5.15 5.99
C LEU A 107 -9.59 -6.66 6.20
N LYS A 108 -8.63 -7.45 5.68
CA LYS A 108 -8.65 -8.91 5.79
C LYS A 108 -8.50 -9.40 7.23
N ALA A 109 -7.57 -8.79 7.98
CA ALA A 109 -7.39 -9.11 9.40
C ALA A 109 -8.64 -8.76 10.21
N LEU A 110 -9.26 -7.61 9.92
CA LEU A 110 -10.50 -7.20 10.58
C LEU A 110 -11.69 -8.06 10.19
N ALA A 111 -11.76 -8.50 8.93
CA ALA A 111 -12.78 -9.43 8.46
C ALA A 111 -12.73 -10.75 9.24
N LEU A 112 -11.55 -11.34 9.39
CA LEU A 112 -11.35 -12.57 10.17
C LEU A 112 -11.74 -12.39 11.64
N LYS A 113 -11.40 -11.25 12.24
CA LYS A 113 -11.63 -10.99 13.67
C LYS A 113 -13.09 -10.63 13.98
N TYR A 114 -13.74 -9.87 13.12
CA TYR A 114 -15.03 -9.24 13.42
C TYR A 114 -16.19 -9.70 12.57
N THR A 115 -15.98 -10.48 11.52
CA THR A 115 -17.05 -10.92 10.60
C THR A 115 -17.07 -12.45 10.44
N THR A 116 -18.00 -12.95 9.64
CA THR A 116 -18.11 -14.37 9.31
C THR A 116 -17.64 -14.72 7.91
N TYR A 117 -16.97 -13.79 7.22
CA TYR A 117 -16.51 -14.02 5.84
C TYR A 117 -15.30 -14.95 5.75
N GLY A 118 -14.51 -15.06 6.82
CA GLY A 118 -13.32 -15.92 6.82
C GLY A 118 -12.21 -15.37 5.92
N ASP A 119 -11.44 -16.30 5.35
CA ASP A 119 -10.35 -16.02 4.41
C ASP A 119 -10.92 -16.02 2.98
N TYR A 120 -11.51 -14.89 2.60
CA TYR A 120 -12.22 -14.75 1.32
C TYR A 120 -11.33 -14.28 0.15
N ASP A 121 -10.07 -13.94 0.42
CA ASP A 121 -9.07 -13.55 -0.58
C ASP A 121 -8.20 -14.72 -1.06
N SER A 122 -8.37 -15.91 -0.49
CA SER A 122 -7.58 -17.10 -0.82
C SER A 122 -7.67 -17.52 -2.30
N GLU A 123 -8.83 -17.34 -2.95
CA GLU A 123 -9.01 -17.65 -4.37
C GLU A 123 -8.22 -16.68 -5.25
N LEU A 124 -8.29 -15.38 -4.95
CA LEU A 124 -7.55 -14.34 -5.64
C LEU A 124 -6.04 -14.54 -5.46
N ASP A 125 -5.59 -14.81 -4.25
CA ASP A 125 -4.18 -15.10 -3.94
C ASP A 125 -3.66 -16.34 -4.67
N THR A 126 -4.48 -17.37 -4.77
CA THR A 126 -4.15 -18.59 -5.51
C THR A 126 -4.04 -18.31 -7.00
N PHE A 127 -4.99 -17.59 -7.58
CA PHE A 127 -4.95 -17.16 -8.97
C PHE A 127 -3.67 -16.33 -9.25
N LYS A 128 -3.39 -15.32 -8.45
CA LYS A 128 -2.20 -14.47 -8.59
C LYS A 128 -0.91 -15.27 -8.62
N LYS A 129 -0.73 -16.19 -7.67
CA LYS A 129 0.47 -17.06 -7.60
C LYS A 129 0.60 -17.96 -8.82
N SER A 130 -0.50 -18.59 -9.24
CA SER A 130 -0.53 -19.50 -10.40
C SER A 130 -0.25 -18.73 -11.70
N TYR A 131 -0.90 -17.59 -11.90
CA TYR A 131 -0.71 -16.75 -13.07
C TYR A 131 0.73 -16.25 -13.20
N CYS A 132 1.31 -15.75 -12.10
CA CYS A 132 2.69 -15.31 -12.09
C CYS A 132 3.69 -16.43 -12.42
N ALA A 133 3.47 -17.63 -11.87
CA ALA A 133 4.31 -18.80 -12.15
C ALA A 133 4.20 -19.27 -13.61
N GLU A 134 3.00 -19.29 -14.19
CA GLU A 134 2.76 -19.70 -15.56
C GLU A 134 3.36 -18.74 -16.59
N HIS A 135 3.28 -17.42 -16.34
CA HIS A 135 3.71 -16.38 -17.26
C HIS A 135 5.13 -15.86 -16.99
N GLY A 136 5.81 -16.36 -15.95
CA GLY A 136 7.16 -15.89 -15.56
C GLY A 136 7.18 -14.44 -15.08
N ILE A 137 6.07 -13.93 -14.54
CA ILE A 137 5.92 -12.58 -14.01
C ILE A 137 6.25 -12.61 -12.52
N LYS A 138 6.97 -11.61 -12.03
CA LYS A 138 7.16 -11.47 -10.58
C LYS A 138 5.87 -11.03 -9.92
N VAL A 139 5.64 -11.48 -8.68
CA VAL A 139 4.43 -11.13 -7.92
C VAL A 139 4.30 -9.62 -7.70
N GLU A 140 5.41 -8.90 -7.64
CA GLU A 140 5.47 -7.44 -7.53
C GLU A 140 5.05 -6.68 -8.79
N ASP A 141 5.16 -7.34 -9.98
CA ASP A 141 4.78 -6.80 -11.29
C ASP A 141 3.35 -7.23 -11.70
N PHE A 142 2.65 -7.97 -10.84
CA PHE A 142 1.28 -8.40 -11.10
C PHE A 142 0.30 -7.25 -10.94
N THR A 143 -0.57 -7.06 -11.94
CA THR A 143 -1.63 -6.06 -11.91
C THR A 143 -3.01 -6.71 -11.91
N TYR A 144 -4.01 -6.04 -11.33
CA TYR A 144 -5.34 -6.63 -11.10
C TYR A 144 -6.19 -6.78 -12.38
N ASP A 145 -5.82 -6.13 -13.48
CA ASP A 145 -6.43 -6.32 -14.81
C ASP A 145 -6.18 -7.73 -15.40
N PHE A 146 -5.23 -8.48 -14.85
CA PHE A 146 -5.05 -9.90 -15.18
C PHE A 146 -6.09 -10.83 -14.51
N ILE A 147 -6.83 -10.33 -13.51
CA ILE A 147 -7.77 -11.15 -12.74
C ILE A 147 -9.07 -11.35 -13.52
N PRO A 148 -9.56 -12.58 -13.69
CA PRO A 148 -10.86 -12.87 -14.29
C PRO A 148 -12.00 -12.13 -13.56
N PHE A 149 -13.00 -11.73 -14.33
CA PHE A 149 -14.13 -10.94 -13.82
C PHE A 149 -14.89 -11.62 -12.68
N ASP A 150 -15.09 -12.91 -12.73
CA ASP A 150 -15.77 -13.70 -11.70
C ASP A 150 -15.02 -13.67 -10.36
N ILE A 151 -13.69 -13.74 -10.39
CA ILE A 151 -12.85 -13.66 -9.20
C ILE A 151 -12.85 -12.24 -8.64
N ILE A 152 -12.51 -11.22 -9.46
CA ILE A 152 -12.41 -9.83 -8.99
C ILE A 152 -13.76 -9.29 -8.52
N SER A 153 -14.86 -9.62 -9.22
CA SER A 153 -16.18 -9.13 -8.86
C SER A 153 -16.69 -9.72 -7.54
N THR A 154 -16.39 -10.99 -7.29
CA THR A 154 -16.72 -11.64 -6.01
C THR A 154 -15.91 -11.06 -4.88
N TYR A 155 -14.60 -10.93 -5.06
CA TYR A 155 -13.67 -10.36 -4.10
C TYR A 155 -14.05 -8.92 -3.72
N ALA A 156 -14.20 -8.03 -4.69
CA ALA A 156 -14.56 -6.63 -4.50
C ALA A 156 -15.94 -6.44 -3.82
N ALA A 157 -16.91 -7.27 -4.21
CA ALA A 157 -18.23 -7.25 -3.57
C ALA A 157 -18.16 -7.64 -2.09
N ILE A 158 -17.28 -8.58 -1.72
CA ILE A 158 -17.09 -8.96 -0.33
C ILE A 158 -16.36 -7.85 0.44
N ASP A 159 -15.35 -7.19 -0.14
CA ASP A 159 -14.62 -6.10 0.51
C ASP A 159 -15.55 -4.98 0.97
N THR A 160 -16.48 -4.53 0.13
CA THR A 160 -17.46 -3.52 0.53
C THR A 160 -18.48 -4.04 1.52
N ALA A 161 -18.90 -5.29 1.42
CA ALA A 161 -19.83 -5.89 2.40
C ALA A 161 -19.17 -6.02 3.78
N VAL A 162 -17.89 -6.40 3.85
CA VAL A 162 -17.07 -6.40 5.06
C VAL A 162 -16.93 -4.99 5.62
N THR A 163 -16.56 -4.02 4.79
CA THR A 163 -16.40 -2.61 5.18
C THR A 163 -17.70 -2.07 5.82
N PHE A 164 -18.85 -2.37 5.22
CA PHE A 164 -20.15 -1.98 5.78
C PHE A 164 -20.43 -2.67 7.11
N GLU A 165 -20.14 -3.96 7.24
CA GLU A 165 -20.34 -4.71 8.49
C GLU A 165 -19.42 -4.23 9.61
N LEU A 166 -18.15 -3.93 9.31
CA LEU A 166 -17.20 -3.32 10.27
C LEU A 166 -17.69 -1.95 10.76
N PHE A 167 -18.21 -1.12 9.85
CA PHE A 167 -18.80 0.15 10.23
C PHE A 167 -19.96 -0.03 11.24
N GLN A 168 -20.86 -0.95 10.97
CA GLN A 168 -21.99 -1.23 11.88
C GLN A 168 -21.53 -1.71 13.26
N LYS A 169 -20.38 -2.35 13.36
CA LYS A 169 -19.80 -2.81 14.63
C LYS A 169 -19.07 -1.68 15.37
N PHE A 170 -18.25 -0.91 14.65
CA PHE A 170 -17.38 0.09 15.29
C PHE A 170 -18.09 1.39 15.61
N TRP A 171 -18.93 1.88 14.69
CA TRP A 171 -19.58 3.18 14.83
C TRP A 171 -20.42 3.33 16.13
N PRO A 172 -21.27 2.37 16.51
CA PRO A 172 -22.00 2.47 17.78
C PRO A 172 -21.10 2.48 19.02
N VAL A 173 -19.92 1.84 18.96
CA VAL A 173 -18.95 1.83 20.06
C VAL A 173 -18.30 3.21 20.20
N ILE A 174 -17.87 3.79 19.09
CA ILE A 174 -17.29 5.14 19.03
C ILE A 174 -18.29 6.17 19.55
N GLN A 175 -19.55 6.11 19.12
CA GLN A 175 -20.60 7.05 19.53
C GLN A 175 -20.89 7.03 21.04
N LYS A 176 -20.72 5.90 21.71
CA LYS A 176 -20.92 5.77 23.16
C LYS A 176 -19.84 6.44 24.01
N ASN A 177 -18.68 6.74 23.41
CA ASN A 177 -17.56 7.37 24.13
C ASN A 177 -17.26 8.74 23.52
N ALA A 178 -17.66 9.80 24.22
CA ALA A 178 -17.52 11.17 23.73
C ALA A 178 -16.06 11.58 23.42
N LYS A 179 -15.07 11.03 24.14
CA LYS A 179 -13.65 11.32 23.88
C LYS A 179 -13.18 10.64 22.59
N ILE A 180 -13.49 9.37 22.40
CA ILE A 180 -13.15 8.63 21.19
C ILE A 180 -13.88 9.24 19.99
N LEU A 181 -15.15 9.59 20.14
CA LEU A 181 -15.94 10.25 19.10
C LEU A 181 -15.31 11.58 18.67
N TRP A 182 -14.85 12.38 19.64
CA TRP A 182 -14.16 13.64 19.36
C TRP A 182 -12.82 13.39 18.65
N VAL A 183 -11.99 12.47 19.15
CA VAL A 183 -10.71 12.11 18.51
C VAL A 183 -10.93 11.62 17.09
N TYR A 184 -11.89 10.75 16.87
CA TYR A 184 -12.20 10.22 15.55
C TYR A 184 -12.64 11.32 14.58
N ASN A 185 -13.63 12.14 14.94
CA ASN A 185 -14.19 13.13 14.04
C ASN A 185 -13.29 14.37 13.87
N GLU A 186 -12.74 14.88 14.98
CA GLU A 186 -12.07 16.18 14.98
C GLU A 186 -10.57 16.10 14.71
N LEU A 187 -9.95 14.96 15.00
CA LEU A 187 -8.53 14.76 14.79
C LEU A 187 -8.26 13.79 13.63
N LEU A 188 -8.75 12.56 13.73
CA LEU A 188 -8.33 11.49 12.81
C LEU A 188 -8.93 11.66 11.41
N ILE A 189 -10.24 11.84 11.28
CA ILE A 189 -10.86 12.03 9.95
C ILE A 189 -10.42 13.34 9.31
N LYS A 190 -10.40 14.45 10.06
CA LYS A 190 -9.91 15.73 9.52
C LYS A 190 -8.43 15.67 9.16
N GLY A 191 -7.63 14.98 9.98
CA GLY A 191 -6.21 14.74 9.69
C GLY A 191 -6.02 13.89 8.42
N THR A 192 -6.81 12.84 8.24
CA THR A 192 -6.81 12.01 7.02
C THR A 192 -7.12 12.83 5.78
N LEU A 193 -8.17 13.68 5.83
CA LEU A 193 -8.54 14.57 4.73
C LEU A 193 -7.44 15.60 4.43
N PHE A 194 -6.82 16.17 5.47
CA PHE A 194 -5.72 17.12 5.33
C PHE A 194 -4.49 16.46 4.68
N LEU A 195 -4.11 15.27 5.14
CA LEU A 195 -3.01 14.51 4.55
C LEU A 195 -3.30 14.12 3.09
N MET A 196 -4.54 13.80 2.78
CA MET A 196 -4.97 13.52 1.41
C MET A 196 -4.76 14.74 0.49
N ASP A 197 -5.11 15.95 0.96
CA ASP A 197 -4.88 17.18 0.20
C ASP A 197 -3.38 17.47 0.02
N MET A 198 -2.57 17.23 1.05
CA MET A 198 -1.11 17.37 0.95
C MET A 198 -0.51 16.39 -0.07
N GLU A 199 -0.95 15.14 -0.06
CA GLU A 199 -0.52 14.11 -1.01
C GLU A 199 -0.91 14.45 -2.45
N GLU A 200 -2.07 15.07 -2.65
CA GLU A 200 -2.52 15.48 -3.99
C GLU A 200 -1.71 16.67 -4.53
N VAL A 201 -1.39 17.62 -3.70
CA VAL A 201 -0.50 18.75 -4.05
C VAL A 201 0.92 18.25 -4.30
N GLY A 202 1.42 17.32 -3.48
CA GLY A 202 2.76 16.75 -3.55
C GLY A 202 3.84 17.75 -3.12
N ILE A 203 5.09 17.36 -3.38
CA ILE A 203 6.27 18.17 -3.09
C ILE A 203 6.92 18.55 -4.43
N PRO A 204 7.14 19.85 -4.72
CA PRO A 204 7.85 20.24 -5.93
C PRO A 204 9.31 19.79 -5.89
N ILE A 205 9.77 19.15 -6.95
CA ILE A 205 11.14 18.67 -7.11
C ILE A 205 11.82 19.51 -8.20
N ASP A 206 13.01 20.05 -7.88
CA ASP A 206 13.90 20.69 -8.84
C ASP A 206 14.59 19.59 -9.67
N LYS A 207 14.05 19.34 -10.85
CA LYS A 207 14.55 18.30 -11.76
C LYS A 207 15.99 18.54 -12.22
N GLU A 208 16.40 19.79 -12.40
CA GLU A 208 17.77 20.14 -12.84
C GLU A 208 18.77 19.81 -11.73
N ARG A 209 18.46 20.21 -10.48
CA ARG A 209 19.30 19.87 -9.33
C ARG A 209 19.35 18.36 -9.07
N MET A 210 18.22 17.67 -9.25
CA MET A 210 18.18 16.22 -9.08
C MET A 210 19.09 15.54 -10.11
N GLN A 211 19.04 15.96 -11.37
CA GLN A 211 19.93 15.43 -12.42
C GLN A 211 21.41 15.75 -12.11
N GLN A 212 21.73 16.97 -11.69
CA GLN A 212 23.09 17.34 -11.30
C GLN A 212 23.59 16.51 -10.11
N ALA A 213 22.74 16.23 -9.14
CA ALA A 213 23.07 15.38 -7.99
C ALA A 213 23.33 13.93 -8.44
N ASP A 214 22.50 13.40 -9.34
CA ASP A 214 22.63 12.06 -9.89
C ASP A 214 23.97 11.90 -10.66
N GLU A 215 24.28 12.83 -11.56
CA GLU A 215 25.55 12.87 -12.28
C GLU A 215 26.77 13.00 -11.34
N PHE A 216 26.64 13.78 -10.27
CA PHE A 216 27.69 13.92 -9.25
C PHE A 216 27.89 12.62 -8.47
N LEU A 217 26.79 12.00 -8.04
CA LEU A 217 26.84 10.73 -7.30
C LEU A 217 27.39 9.60 -8.17
N ASP A 218 27.02 9.52 -9.43
CA ASP A 218 27.54 8.52 -10.35
C ASP A 218 29.07 8.63 -10.53
N LYS A 219 29.59 9.85 -10.68
CA LYS A 219 31.02 10.09 -10.74
C LYS A 219 31.71 9.67 -9.43
N TRP A 220 31.16 10.05 -8.31
CA TRP A 220 31.72 9.73 -7.00
C TRP A 220 31.69 8.22 -6.74
N ILE A 221 30.60 7.53 -7.06
CA ILE A 221 30.51 6.06 -6.99
C ILE A 221 31.54 5.39 -7.90
N LEU A 222 31.73 5.91 -9.10
CA LEU A 222 32.72 5.38 -10.03
C LEU A 222 34.16 5.54 -9.50
N GLU A 223 34.48 6.68 -8.91
CA GLU A 223 35.78 6.95 -8.30
C GLU A 223 36.01 6.05 -7.08
N ALA A 224 35.03 5.96 -6.17
CA ALA A 224 35.10 5.07 -5.02
C ALA A 224 35.28 3.60 -5.42
N LYS A 225 34.55 3.14 -6.45
CA LYS A 225 34.76 1.80 -6.99
C LYS A 225 36.18 1.59 -7.54
N LYS A 226 36.70 2.55 -8.30
CA LYS A 226 38.08 2.47 -8.80
C LYS A 226 39.07 2.36 -7.66
N GLU A 227 38.89 3.14 -6.59
CA GLU A 227 39.75 3.09 -5.41
C GLU A 227 39.67 1.71 -4.72
N ILE A 228 38.47 1.18 -4.50
CA ILE A 228 38.26 -0.16 -3.92
C ILE A 228 39.03 -1.23 -4.72
N TYR A 229 39.00 -1.16 -6.03
CA TYR A 229 39.70 -2.14 -6.88
C TYR A 229 41.23 -1.94 -6.92
N THR A 230 41.79 -0.94 -6.25
CA THR A 230 43.24 -0.81 -6.08
C THR A 230 43.78 -1.58 -4.90
N PHE A 231 42.92 -2.02 -3.96
CA PHE A 231 43.36 -2.72 -2.74
C PHE A 231 43.85 -4.14 -3.07
N PRO A 232 45.06 -4.51 -2.58
CA PRO A 232 45.61 -5.84 -2.81
C PRO A 232 44.72 -6.98 -2.27
N GLU A 233 43.99 -6.74 -1.20
CA GLU A 233 43.06 -7.69 -0.57
C GLU A 233 41.89 -8.04 -1.47
N VAL A 234 41.41 -7.07 -2.27
CA VAL A 234 40.39 -7.29 -3.29
C VAL A 234 40.93 -8.20 -4.38
N HIS A 235 42.15 -7.96 -4.87
CA HIS A 235 42.79 -8.82 -5.86
C HIS A 235 43.06 -10.24 -5.36
N LEU A 236 43.43 -10.39 -4.08
CA LEU A 236 43.57 -11.71 -3.46
C LEU A 236 42.24 -12.45 -3.41
N PHE A 237 41.16 -11.75 -2.99
CA PHE A 237 39.83 -12.33 -2.97
C PHE A 237 39.38 -12.78 -4.37
N GLU A 238 39.61 -11.96 -5.41
CA GLU A 238 39.25 -12.31 -6.80
C GLU A 238 40.00 -13.54 -7.29
N LYS A 239 41.30 -13.62 -6.98
CA LYS A 239 42.15 -14.77 -7.33
C LYS A 239 41.67 -16.05 -6.67
N ASP A 240 41.34 -15.99 -5.38
CA ASP A 240 40.92 -17.16 -4.60
C ASP A 240 39.47 -17.60 -4.92
N SER A 241 38.59 -16.65 -5.19
CA SER A 241 37.18 -16.92 -5.53
C SER A 241 36.97 -17.29 -6.99
N GLY A 242 37.90 -16.96 -7.86
CA GLY A 242 37.78 -17.13 -9.32
C GLY A 242 36.77 -16.19 -9.97
N GLY A 243 36.34 -15.12 -9.29
CA GLY A 243 35.34 -14.17 -9.76
C GLY A 243 35.68 -12.72 -9.44
N ILE A 244 35.02 -11.78 -10.11
CA ILE A 244 35.19 -10.33 -9.89
C ILE A 244 34.49 -9.95 -8.57
N PHE A 245 35.17 -9.15 -7.75
CA PHE A 245 34.60 -8.62 -6.52
C PHE A 245 33.44 -7.65 -6.82
N ASN A 246 32.32 -7.85 -6.16
CA ASN A 246 31.18 -6.94 -6.19
C ASN A 246 31.02 -6.26 -4.82
N PRO A 247 31.35 -4.96 -4.69
CA PRO A 247 31.24 -4.24 -3.43
C PRO A 247 29.79 -4.13 -2.91
N ASN A 248 28.78 -4.30 -3.78
CA ASN A 248 27.38 -4.34 -3.39
C ASN A 248 26.93 -5.71 -2.86
N SER A 249 27.79 -6.73 -2.95
CA SER A 249 27.51 -8.04 -2.36
C SER A 249 27.91 -8.06 -0.89
N VAL A 250 26.94 -7.99 0.00
CA VAL A 250 27.15 -8.05 1.45
C VAL A 250 28.01 -9.27 1.88
N GLN A 251 27.85 -10.39 1.18
CA GLN A 251 28.63 -11.61 1.49
C GLN A 251 30.09 -11.47 1.08
N GLN A 252 30.36 -10.90 -0.11
CA GLN A 252 31.73 -10.70 -0.59
C GLN A 252 32.42 -9.57 0.19
N LEU A 253 31.69 -8.46 0.46
CA LEU A 253 32.21 -7.37 1.26
C LEU A 253 32.64 -7.85 2.66
N ARG A 254 31.80 -8.65 3.31
CA ARG A 254 32.10 -9.26 4.61
C ARG A 254 33.39 -10.08 4.57
N LYS A 255 33.56 -10.93 3.55
CA LYS A 255 34.79 -11.73 3.38
C LYS A 255 36.01 -10.85 3.19
N VAL A 256 35.92 -9.86 2.28
CA VAL A 256 37.06 -8.97 2.05
C VAL A 256 37.45 -8.23 3.31
N LEU A 257 36.55 -7.64 4.05
CA LEU A 257 36.83 -6.85 5.23
C LEU A 257 37.40 -7.70 6.37
N PHE A 258 36.84 -8.86 6.66
CA PHE A 258 37.18 -9.62 7.87
C PHE A 258 38.18 -10.75 7.59
N ASP A 259 38.14 -11.40 6.41
CA ASP A 259 39.02 -12.54 6.12
C ASP A 259 40.29 -12.12 5.37
N TYR A 260 40.25 -11.07 4.54
CA TYR A 260 41.39 -10.62 3.72
C TYR A 260 42.07 -9.37 4.27
N VAL A 261 41.30 -8.34 4.65
CA VAL A 261 41.84 -7.15 5.33
C VAL A 261 42.19 -7.45 6.80
N GLY A 262 41.41 -8.34 7.43
CA GLY A 262 41.64 -8.77 8.80
C GLY A 262 41.14 -7.78 9.86
N LEU A 263 40.12 -6.98 9.53
CA LEU A 263 39.50 -6.09 10.52
C LEU A 263 38.79 -6.87 11.61
N GLU A 264 38.87 -6.39 12.84
CA GLU A 264 38.07 -6.92 13.93
C GLU A 264 36.63 -6.50 13.78
N HIS A 265 35.70 -7.46 13.86
CA HIS A 265 34.27 -7.13 13.72
C HIS A 265 33.70 -6.54 15.02
N THR A 266 32.74 -5.61 14.90
CA THR A 266 32.09 -4.92 16.03
C THR A 266 31.20 -5.82 16.90
N GLY A 267 30.98 -7.07 16.48
CA GLY A 267 30.06 -8.02 17.14
C GLY A 267 28.60 -7.89 16.75
N LYS A 268 28.21 -6.83 16.03
CA LYS A 268 26.84 -6.64 15.53
C LYS A 268 26.48 -7.70 14.48
N LYS A 269 25.30 -8.31 14.63
CA LYS A 269 24.82 -9.37 13.74
C LYS A 269 23.54 -9.00 13.07
N THR A 270 23.34 -9.50 11.84
CA THR A 270 22.08 -9.45 11.10
C THR A 270 21.02 -10.34 11.75
N ALA A 271 19.75 -10.19 11.36
CA ALA A 271 18.66 -11.05 11.83
C ALA A 271 18.89 -12.55 11.55
N THR A 272 19.74 -12.89 10.55
CA THR A 272 20.12 -14.26 10.20
C THR A 272 21.37 -14.75 10.97
N GLY A 273 21.91 -13.95 11.89
CA GLY A 273 23.06 -14.29 12.71
C GLY A 273 24.44 -14.06 12.06
N ALA A 274 24.51 -13.57 10.83
CA ALA A 274 25.76 -13.21 10.18
C ALA A 274 26.30 -11.87 10.70
N ILE A 275 27.63 -11.64 10.64
CA ILE A 275 28.25 -10.37 11.01
C ILE A 275 27.70 -9.27 10.10
N SER A 276 27.25 -8.13 10.68
CA SER A 276 26.72 -7.01 9.91
C SER A 276 27.85 -6.24 9.19
N THR A 277 27.52 -5.69 8.05
CA THR A 277 28.30 -4.70 7.27
C THR A 277 27.38 -3.57 6.83
N ASP A 278 26.42 -3.19 7.68
CA ASP A 278 25.58 -2.02 7.45
C ASP A 278 26.39 -0.72 7.57
N ALA A 279 25.78 0.40 7.17
CA ALA A 279 26.47 1.69 7.13
C ALA A 279 27.05 2.09 8.48
N GLU A 280 26.35 1.81 9.58
CA GLU A 280 26.78 2.13 10.95
C GLU A 280 28.03 1.32 11.34
N VAL A 281 28.04 0.02 11.00
CA VAL A 281 29.23 -0.84 11.24
C VAL A 281 30.40 -0.41 10.37
N LEU A 282 30.18 -0.04 9.11
CA LEU A 282 31.25 0.44 8.24
C LEU A 282 31.84 1.78 8.72
N GLU A 283 31.00 2.65 9.26
CA GLU A 283 31.44 3.90 9.88
C GLU A 283 32.32 3.63 11.12
N GLU A 284 31.86 2.75 12.01
CA GLU A 284 32.64 2.32 13.20
C GLU A 284 33.97 1.67 12.83
N LEU A 285 34.04 0.88 11.76
CA LEU A 285 35.28 0.26 11.27
C LEU A 285 36.24 1.25 10.59
N SER A 286 35.77 2.45 10.24
CA SER A 286 36.56 3.50 9.60
C SER A 286 37.30 4.39 10.61
N GLU A 287 36.94 4.32 11.90
CA GLU A 287 37.59 5.02 13.02
C GLU A 287 38.79 4.24 13.55
#